data_f62d2ae02b8cde5e24602dc19f7ca9db
#
_entry.id   f62d2ae02b8cde5e24602dc19f7ca9db
#
_cell.length_a   1.000
_cell.length_b   1.000
_cell.length_c   1.000
_cell.angle_alpha   90.00
_cell.angle_beta   90.00
_cell.angle_gamma   90.00
#
_symmetry.space_group_name_H-M   'P 1'
#
loop_
_entity.id
_entity.type
_entity.pdbx_description
1 polymer ?
#
loop_
_entity_poly.entity_id
_entity_poly.type
_entity_poly.pdbx_seq_one_letter_code
_entity_poly.pdbx_strand_id
1 'polypeptide(L)'
;MLPAKKGMNDELYMKSGRYTTCDNHDHPHFYMQMTYAKVRPKKNVVTGPAYLVIEDVPLPLAVPFFFFPFSSSYSSGFIMPSYMDDSARGFGLTDGGYYFAISDKMDLKLRGDIFTKGSWALNAETNYNVRYKFSGLFQASYQVTKTGDKGLEDYMVAKDFKVVWSHRQDPKANPNSSFSASVN
;
A
#
# COMPACT_ATOMS: atom_id res chain seq x y z
N MET A 1 -22.16 1.05 -23.43
CA MET A 1 -20.93 0.43 -23.99
C MET A 1 -19.91 1.57 -24.18
N LEU A 2 -18.83 1.59 -23.41
CA LEU A 2 -17.84 2.68 -23.45
C LEU A 2 -16.93 2.53 -24.69
N PRO A 3 -16.59 3.61 -25.39
CA PRO A 3 -15.78 3.53 -26.59
C PRO A 3 -14.32 3.16 -26.24
N ALA A 4 -13.97 1.91 -26.47
CA ALA A 4 -12.58 1.46 -26.41
C ALA A 4 -11.99 1.51 -27.82
N LYS A 5 -10.86 2.20 -27.98
CA LYS A 5 -10.09 2.19 -29.24
C LYS A 5 -8.90 1.25 -29.09
N LYS A 6 -8.75 0.31 -30.02
CA LYS A 6 -7.58 -0.57 -30.09
C LYS A 6 -6.44 0.16 -30.82
N GLY A 7 -5.26 0.23 -30.20
CA GLY A 7 -4.04 0.79 -30.78
C GLY A 7 -3.21 -0.26 -31.53
N MET A 8 -2.12 0.15 -32.16
CA MET A 8 -1.28 -0.70 -33.03
C MET A 8 -0.56 -1.88 -32.34
N ASN A 9 -0.44 -1.90 -31.01
CA ASN A 9 0.29 -2.94 -30.26
C ASN A 9 -0.61 -3.65 -29.25
N ASP A 10 -1.85 -4.00 -29.62
CA ASP A 10 -2.87 -4.55 -28.71
C ASP A 10 -3.17 -3.66 -27.50
N GLU A 11 -2.79 -2.40 -27.55
CA GLU A 11 -3.10 -1.43 -26.52
C GLU A 11 -4.58 -1.02 -26.62
N LEU A 12 -5.25 -1.00 -25.49
CA LEU A 12 -6.65 -0.55 -25.39
C LEU A 12 -6.68 0.82 -24.70
N TYR A 13 -7.29 1.78 -25.37
CA TYR A 13 -7.55 3.11 -24.82
C TYR A 13 -9.01 3.20 -24.43
N MET A 14 -9.28 3.49 -23.17
CA MET A 14 -10.64 3.64 -22.64
C MET A 14 -10.83 5.05 -22.10
N LYS A 15 -11.98 5.63 -22.37
CA LYS A 15 -12.48 6.82 -21.69
C LYS A 15 -13.46 6.40 -20.60
N SER A 16 -13.32 6.97 -19.40
CA SER A 16 -14.25 6.74 -18.29
C SER A 16 -14.38 5.26 -17.91
N GLY A 17 -13.30 4.69 -17.34
CA GLY A 17 -13.28 3.32 -16.85
C GLY A 17 -13.55 3.25 -15.35
N ARG A 18 -14.05 2.10 -14.89
CA ARG A 18 -14.12 1.74 -13.47
C ARG A 18 -13.21 0.55 -13.21
N TYR A 19 -12.45 0.61 -12.15
CA TYR A 19 -11.63 -0.50 -11.69
C TYR A 19 -12.04 -0.86 -10.27
N THR A 20 -12.38 -2.11 -10.07
CA THR A 20 -12.73 -2.66 -8.76
C THR A 20 -12.13 -4.04 -8.58
N THR A 21 -11.83 -4.40 -7.35
CA THR A 21 -11.49 -5.76 -6.92
C THR A 21 -12.63 -6.37 -6.10
N CYS A 22 -13.81 -5.75 -6.10
CA CYS A 22 -15.00 -6.27 -5.45
C CYS A 22 -15.57 -7.44 -6.25
N ASP A 23 -16.00 -8.50 -5.57
CA ASP A 23 -16.63 -9.68 -6.19
C ASP A 23 -18.00 -9.38 -6.80
N ASN A 24 -18.68 -8.34 -6.31
CA ASN A 24 -19.93 -7.87 -6.90
C ASN A 24 -19.65 -6.93 -8.08
N HIS A 25 -19.74 -7.45 -9.30
CA HIS A 25 -19.44 -6.68 -10.51
C HIS A 25 -20.59 -5.77 -10.96
N ASP A 26 -21.82 -6.07 -10.58
CA ASP A 26 -23.00 -5.29 -10.97
C ASP A 26 -23.12 -4.02 -10.13
N HIS A 27 -22.85 -4.13 -8.84
CA HIS A 27 -22.85 -3.00 -7.89
C HIS A 27 -21.65 -3.09 -6.92
N PRO A 28 -20.46 -2.71 -7.37
CA PRO A 28 -19.26 -2.78 -6.52
C PRO A 28 -19.34 -1.77 -5.37
N HIS A 29 -19.09 -2.22 -4.15
CA HIS A 29 -19.08 -1.37 -2.95
C HIS A 29 -18.00 -0.30 -2.99
N PHE A 30 -16.93 -0.55 -3.74
CA PHE A 30 -15.88 0.44 -3.97
C PHE A 30 -15.30 0.26 -5.37
N TYR A 31 -14.94 1.39 -5.99
CA TYR A 31 -14.26 1.37 -7.29
C TYR A 31 -13.45 2.65 -7.48
N MET A 32 -12.42 2.53 -8.29
CA MET A 32 -11.67 3.68 -8.76
C MET A 32 -12.25 4.14 -10.10
N GLN A 33 -12.79 5.33 -10.15
CA GLN A 33 -13.27 5.97 -11.35
C GLN A 33 -12.11 6.64 -12.05
N MET A 34 -11.87 6.28 -13.31
CA MET A 34 -10.76 6.79 -14.12
C MET A 34 -11.29 7.60 -15.29
N THR A 35 -10.67 8.74 -15.57
CA THR A 35 -11.03 9.58 -16.71
C THR A 35 -10.54 8.97 -18.03
N TYR A 36 -9.30 8.50 -18.04
CA TYR A 36 -8.68 7.82 -19.18
C TYR A 36 -7.90 6.62 -18.66
N ALA A 37 -7.89 5.52 -19.41
CA ALA A 37 -7.04 4.39 -19.14
C ALA A 37 -6.41 3.85 -20.41
N LYS A 38 -5.10 3.59 -20.34
CA LYS A 38 -4.34 2.86 -21.34
C LYS A 38 -4.01 1.49 -20.80
N VAL A 39 -4.65 0.47 -21.33
CA VAL A 39 -4.44 -0.92 -20.95
C VAL A 39 -3.46 -1.56 -21.92
N ARG A 40 -2.36 -2.05 -21.40
CA ARG A 40 -1.41 -2.92 -22.11
C ARG A 40 -1.59 -4.33 -21.60
N PRO A 41 -2.24 -5.22 -22.34
CA PRO A 41 -2.47 -6.59 -21.89
C PRO A 41 -1.17 -7.28 -21.46
N LYS A 42 -1.19 -7.97 -20.34
CA LYS A 42 -0.05 -8.67 -19.72
C LYS A 42 1.12 -7.79 -19.27
N LYS A 43 1.02 -6.48 -19.38
CA LYS A 43 2.07 -5.55 -18.90
C LYS A 43 1.57 -4.65 -17.80
N ASN A 44 0.72 -3.70 -18.12
CA ASN A 44 0.23 -2.71 -17.15
C ASN A 44 -1.03 -1.99 -17.62
N VAL A 45 -1.70 -1.34 -16.67
CA VAL A 45 -2.69 -0.29 -16.92
C VAL A 45 -2.12 1.02 -16.42
N VAL A 46 -2.12 2.03 -17.25
CA VAL A 46 -1.78 3.40 -16.88
C VAL A 46 -3.06 4.23 -16.99
N THR A 47 -3.40 4.94 -15.93
CA THR A 47 -4.59 5.78 -15.91
C THR A 47 -4.21 7.25 -15.83
N GLY A 48 -5.05 8.11 -16.36
CA GLY A 48 -5.05 9.54 -16.05
C GLY A 48 -5.69 9.82 -14.70
N PRO A 49 -6.24 11.01 -14.48
CA PRO A 49 -6.87 11.36 -13.22
C PRO A 49 -7.91 10.34 -12.80
N ALA A 50 -7.78 9.88 -11.57
CA ALA A 50 -8.65 8.87 -10.98
C ALA A 50 -9.04 9.28 -9.56
N TYR A 51 -10.24 8.91 -9.13
CA TYR A 51 -10.72 9.13 -7.78
C TYR A 51 -11.44 7.89 -7.25
N LEU A 52 -11.40 7.73 -5.94
CA LEU A 52 -12.04 6.61 -5.26
C LEU A 52 -13.51 6.92 -5.01
N VAL A 53 -14.37 5.94 -5.27
CA VAL A 53 -15.79 5.96 -4.96
C VAL A 53 -16.10 4.78 -4.04
N ILE A 54 -16.80 5.03 -2.95
CA ILE A 54 -17.28 4.02 -2.00
C ILE A 54 -18.78 4.18 -1.86
N GLU A 55 -19.54 3.12 -2.04
CA GLU A 55 -21.01 3.11 -1.99
C GLU A 55 -21.62 4.26 -2.82
N ASP A 56 -21.11 4.43 -4.05
CA ASP A 56 -21.48 5.49 -5.00
C ASP A 56 -21.19 6.93 -4.52
N VAL A 57 -20.52 7.11 -3.38
CA VAL A 57 -20.09 8.41 -2.88
C VAL A 57 -18.65 8.67 -3.31
N PRO A 58 -18.40 9.71 -4.13
CA PRO A 58 -17.03 10.06 -4.50
C PRO A 58 -16.28 10.64 -3.31
N LEU A 59 -15.15 10.06 -2.98
CA LEU A 59 -14.28 10.59 -1.95
C LEU A 59 -13.37 11.70 -2.52
N PRO A 60 -12.96 12.67 -1.68
CA PRO A 60 -12.02 13.73 -2.08
C PRO A 60 -10.58 13.21 -2.23
N LEU A 61 -10.42 11.94 -2.49
CA LEU A 61 -9.15 11.28 -2.73
C LEU A 61 -8.98 11.09 -4.23
N ALA A 62 -8.32 12.04 -4.85
CA ALA A 62 -8.01 12.00 -6.27
C ALA A 62 -6.50 11.93 -6.50
N VAL A 63 -6.10 11.12 -7.46
CA VAL A 63 -4.71 11.01 -7.91
C VAL A 63 -4.61 11.48 -9.37
N PRO A 64 -3.58 12.25 -9.74
CA PRO A 64 -3.44 12.76 -11.09
C PRO A 64 -3.16 11.67 -12.13
N PHE A 65 -2.56 10.58 -11.72
CA PHE A 65 -2.34 9.37 -12.52
C PHE A 65 -2.20 8.16 -11.60
N PHE A 66 -2.50 6.99 -12.12
CA PHE A 66 -2.32 5.73 -11.41
C PHE A 66 -1.75 4.64 -12.33
N PHE A 67 -1.02 3.70 -11.76
CA PHE A 67 -0.32 2.66 -12.47
C PHE A 67 -0.58 1.29 -11.84
N PHE A 68 -1.15 0.36 -12.62
CA PHE A 68 -1.38 -1.02 -12.20
C PHE A 68 -0.52 -1.95 -13.06
N PRO A 69 0.49 -2.61 -12.51
CA PRO A 69 1.21 -3.65 -13.23
C PRO A 69 0.38 -4.94 -13.30
N PHE A 70 0.29 -5.55 -14.47
CA PHE A 70 -0.19 -6.92 -14.64
C PHE A 70 1.03 -7.85 -14.70
N SER A 71 1.53 -8.29 -13.58
CA SER A 71 2.56 -9.31 -13.60
C SER A 71 2.15 -10.49 -12.75
N SER A 72 2.36 -11.68 -13.27
CA SER A 72 2.23 -12.95 -12.56
C SER A 72 3.44 -13.24 -11.67
N SER A 73 4.47 -12.42 -11.75
CA SER A 73 5.70 -12.47 -10.96
C SER A 73 5.70 -11.33 -9.95
N TYR A 74 6.60 -11.35 -8.99
CA TYR A 74 6.80 -10.28 -8.01
C TYR A 74 6.75 -8.90 -8.66
N SER A 75 5.70 -8.15 -8.38
CA SER A 75 5.54 -6.80 -8.92
C SER A 75 5.33 -5.81 -7.80
N SER A 76 5.95 -4.66 -7.95
CA SER A 76 5.68 -3.51 -7.12
C SER A 76 4.25 -3.02 -7.34
N GLY A 77 3.60 -2.53 -6.30
CA GLY A 77 2.22 -2.10 -6.38
C GLY A 77 1.80 -1.19 -5.24
N PHE A 78 0.68 -0.53 -5.43
CA PHE A 78 0.08 0.32 -4.43
C PHE A 78 -0.71 -0.52 -3.41
N ILE A 79 -0.57 -0.20 -2.14
CA ILE A 79 -1.32 -0.80 -1.04
C ILE A 79 -2.48 0.15 -0.75
N MET A 80 -3.70 -0.32 -0.98
CA MET A 80 -4.89 0.49 -0.74
C MET A 80 -5.06 0.74 0.76
N PRO A 81 -5.29 1.99 1.17
CA PRO A 81 -5.54 2.30 2.56
C PRO A 81 -6.89 1.72 3.02
N SER A 82 -6.94 1.34 4.27
CA SER A 82 -8.18 0.98 4.96
C SER A 82 -8.75 2.19 5.68
N TYR A 83 -10.06 2.33 5.66
CA TYR A 83 -10.75 3.32 6.45
C TYR A 83 -10.86 2.85 7.91
N MET A 84 -10.59 3.74 8.85
CA MET A 84 -10.74 3.50 10.29
C MET A 84 -11.41 4.70 10.95
N ASP A 85 -12.31 4.42 11.88
CA ASP A 85 -12.88 5.41 12.80
C ASP A 85 -12.33 5.14 14.20
N ASP A 86 -11.65 6.14 14.76
CA ASP A 86 -11.02 6.08 16.09
C ASP A 86 -11.53 7.26 16.92
N SER A 87 -12.15 6.97 18.06
CA SER A 87 -12.76 7.98 18.93
C SER A 87 -11.75 9.03 19.43
N ALA A 88 -10.48 8.66 19.62
CA ALA A 88 -9.44 9.56 20.12
C ALA A 88 -8.75 10.34 18.97
N ARG A 89 -8.54 9.72 17.81
CA ARG A 89 -7.77 10.27 16.66
C ARG A 89 -8.67 10.75 15.52
N GLY A 90 -9.97 10.43 15.57
CA GLY A 90 -10.93 10.74 14.53
C GLY A 90 -10.87 9.74 13.36
N PHE A 91 -11.46 10.12 12.25
CA PHE A 91 -11.42 9.32 11.03
C PHE A 91 -10.00 9.24 10.48
N GLY A 92 -9.64 8.10 9.97
CA GLY A 92 -8.31 7.86 9.41
C GLY A 92 -8.31 6.95 8.20
N LEU A 93 -7.23 7.10 7.43
CA LEU A 93 -6.82 6.15 6.42
C LEU A 93 -5.55 5.48 6.92
N THR A 94 -5.58 4.17 7.07
CA THR A 94 -4.49 3.37 7.64
C THR A 94 -3.94 2.37 6.62
N ASP A 95 -2.68 1.98 6.80
CA ASP A 95 -1.99 0.99 5.98
C ASP A 95 -1.92 1.32 4.48
N GLY A 96 -2.17 2.57 4.09
CA GLY A 96 -1.97 3.01 2.73
C GLY A 96 -0.50 3.13 2.39
N GLY A 97 -0.08 2.70 1.18
CA GLY A 97 1.32 2.76 0.86
C GLY A 97 1.74 2.16 -0.46
N TYR A 98 3.00 1.77 -0.53
CA TYR A 98 3.56 1.17 -1.72
C TYR A 98 4.48 -0.02 -1.39
N TYR A 99 4.29 -1.10 -2.13
CA TYR A 99 5.12 -2.29 -2.10
C TYR A 99 6.14 -2.25 -3.23
N PHE A 100 7.40 -2.31 -2.88
CA PHE A 100 8.52 -2.39 -3.81
C PHE A 100 9.03 -3.82 -3.87
N ALA A 101 8.84 -4.48 -4.99
CA ALA A 101 9.49 -5.75 -5.28
C ALA A 101 10.90 -5.47 -5.82
N ILE A 102 11.89 -5.37 -4.93
CA ILE A 102 13.26 -5.02 -5.30
C ILE A 102 13.92 -6.17 -6.04
N SER A 103 13.73 -7.40 -5.52
CA SER A 103 14.26 -8.63 -6.12
C SER A 103 13.50 -9.86 -5.60
N ASP A 104 13.76 -11.02 -6.18
CA ASP A 104 13.20 -12.30 -5.70
C ASP A 104 13.62 -12.66 -4.27
N LYS A 105 14.56 -11.91 -3.70
CA LYS A 105 15.15 -12.16 -2.37
C LYS A 105 14.88 -11.06 -1.37
N MET A 106 14.36 -9.91 -1.80
CA MET A 106 14.17 -8.73 -0.96
C MET A 106 12.99 -7.90 -1.43
N ASP A 107 12.15 -7.50 -0.49
CA ASP A 107 11.06 -6.57 -0.70
C ASP A 107 11.15 -5.36 0.25
N LEU A 108 10.39 -4.33 -0.04
CA LEU A 108 10.21 -3.18 0.83
C LEU A 108 8.75 -2.73 0.77
N LYS A 109 8.11 -2.65 1.93
CA LYS A 109 6.78 -2.05 2.10
C LYS A 109 6.92 -0.72 2.82
N LEU A 110 6.45 0.34 2.20
CA LEU A 110 6.28 1.63 2.84
C LEU A 110 4.78 1.86 3.06
N ARG A 111 4.38 2.02 4.31
CA ARG A 111 2.97 2.27 4.68
C ARG A 111 2.85 3.51 5.53
N GLY A 112 1.74 4.21 5.39
CA GLY A 112 1.45 5.41 6.17
C GLY A 112 0.01 5.41 6.67
N ASP A 113 -0.17 6.02 7.82
CA ASP A 113 -1.47 6.26 8.44
C ASP A 113 -1.65 7.76 8.62
N ILE A 114 -2.84 8.25 8.37
CA ILE A 114 -3.22 9.65 8.59
C ILE A 114 -4.61 9.73 9.22
N PHE A 115 -4.75 10.60 10.20
CA PHE A 115 -6.00 10.81 10.95
C PHE A 115 -6.42 12.27 10.93
N THR A 116 -7.71 12.52 10.97
CA THR A 116 -8.29 13.88 10.88
C THR A 116 -7.88 14.81 12.01
N LYS A 117 -7.64 14.28 13.22
CA LYS A 117 -7.12 15.08 14.36
C LYS A 117 -5.61 15.34 14.28
N GLY A 118 -4.95 14.99 13.17
CA GLY A 118 -3.57 15.30 12.88
C GLY A 118 -2.55 14.29 13.42
N SER A 119 -2.99 13.11 13.86
CA SER A 119 -2.11 11.95 14.10
C SER A 119 -1.68 11.34 12.78
N TRP A 120 -0.44 10.84 12.72
CA TRP A 120 0.05 10.14 11.55
C TRP A 120 1.16 9.15 11.92
N ALA A 121 1.37 8.16 11.07
CA ALA A 121 2.43 7.18 11.22
C ALA A 121 3.07 6.84 9.87
N LEU A 122 4.33 6.46 9.90
CA LEU A 122 5.07 5.90 8.78
C LEU A 122 5.71 4.58 9.20
N ASN A 123 5.53 3.56 8.39
CA ASN A 123 6.06 2.22 8.61
C ASN A 123 6.85 1.78 7.37
N ALA A 124 8.10 1.38 7.59
CA ALA A 124 8.94 0.75 6.58
C ALA A 124 9.23 -0.68 7.01
N GLU A 125 8.94 -1.64 6.16
CA GLU A 125 9.15 -3.06 6.41
C GLU A 125 9.89 -3.68 5.23
N THR A 126 11.00 -4.34 5.49
CA THR A 126 11.81 -5.04 4.51
C THR A 126 11.97 -6.48 4.92
N ASN A 127 11.56 -7.40 4.06
CA ASN A 127 11.86 -8.82 4.22
C ASN A 127 12.98 -9.19 3.25
N TYR A 128 13.93 -9.95 3.73
CA TYR A 128 14.97 -10.54 2.90
C TYR A 128 15.10 -12.03 3.17
N ASN A 129 15.18 -12.80 2.09
CA ASN A 129 15.25 -14.27 2.16
C ASN A 129 16.14 -14.80 1.04
N VAL A 130 17.23 -15.44 1.44
CA VAL A 130 18.11 -16.18 0.54
C VAL A 130 17.98 -17.66 0.89
N ARG A 131 17.29 -18.42 0.03
CA ARG A 131 17.04 -19.85 0.24
C ARG A 131 18.31 -20.59 0.62
N TYR A 132 18.22 -21.45 1.64
CA TYR A 132 19.31 -22.26 2.16
C TYR A 132 20.51 -21.46 2.72
N LYS A 133 20.35 -20.16 2.98
CA LYS A 133 21.40 -19.34 3.58
C LYS A 133 20.91 -18.58 4.81
N PHE A 134 20.03 -17.60 4.62
CA PHE A 134 19.52 -16.77 5.70
C PHE A 134 18.19 -16.09 5.31
N SER A 135 17.47 -15.70 6.32
CA SER A 135 16.27 -14.86 6.20
C SER A 135 16.23 -13.83 7.32
N GLY A 136 15.53 -12.75 7.09
CA GLY A 136 15.36 -11.73 8.11
C GLY A 136 14.29 -10.71 7.74
N LEU A 137 13.96 -9.92 8.76
CA LEU A 137 13.01 -8.83 8.71
C LEU A 137 13.69 -7.60 9.31
N PHE A 138 13.53 -6.48 8.63
CA PHE A 138 13.83 -5.16 9.19
C PHE A 138 12.56 -4.32 9.14
N GLN A 139 12.19 -3.74 10.27
CA GLN A 139 11.04 -2.86 10.40
C GLN A 139 11.44 -1.60 11.14
N ALA A 140 11.09 -0.46 10.58
CA ALA A 140 11.21 0.84 11.23
C ALA A 140 9.86 1.53 11.20
N SER A 141 9.43 2.07 12.32
CA SER A 141 8.19 2.84 12.42
C SER A 141 8.39 4.14 13.17
N TYR A 142 7.73 5.17 12.71
CA TYR A 142 7.65 6.46 13.37
C TYR A 142 6.21 6.90 13.44
N GLN A 143 5.73 7.26 14.62
CA GLN A 143 4.36 7.63 14.87
C GLN A 143 4.29 8.93 15.65
N VAL A 144 3.36 9.79 15.26
CA VAL A 144 2.96 10.98 16.03
C VAL A 144 1.49 10.85 16.35
N THR A 145 1.19 10.61 17.62
CA THR A 145 -0.18 10.50 18.12
C THR A 145 -0.58 11.80 18.81
N LYS A 146 -1.66 12.38 18.36
CA LYS A 146 -2.29 13.54 18.99
C LYS A 146 -3.63 13.10 19.54
N THR A 147 -3.82 13.34 20.82
CA THR A 147 -5.05 13.00 21.56
C THR A 147 -5.62 14.28 22.17
N GLY A 148 -6.95 14.37 22.27
CA GLY A 148 -7.65 15.57 22.72
C GLY A 148 -7.78 16.64 21.64
N ASP A 149 -8.45 17.72 21.97
CA ASP A 149 -8.69 18.84 21.05
C ASP A 149 -7.70 19.97 21.35
N LYS A 150 -7.13 20.53 20.26
CA LYS A 150 -6.12 21.59 20.37
C LYS A 150 -6.67 22.81 21.10
N GLY A 151 -6.08 23.12 22.24
CA GLY A 151 -6.47 24.24 23.10
C GLY A 151 -7.18 23.84 24.40
N LEU A 152 -7.46 22.56 24.61
CA LEU A 152 -7.97 22.01 25.87
C LEU A 152 -6.81 21.40 26.69
N GLU A 153 -7.04 21.23 28.00
CA GLU A 153 -6.03 20.68 28.93
C GLU A 153 -5.68 19.22 28.68
N ASP A 154 -6.55 18.49 27.98
CA ASP A 154 -6.38 17.09 27.61
C ASP A 154 -5.57 16.88 26.29
N TYR A 155 -5.13 17.97 25.65
CA TYR A 155 -4.32 17.88 24.42
C TYR A 155 -2.94 17.32 24.71
N MET A 156 -2.65 16.15 24.16
CA MET A 156 -1.37 15.47 24.30
C MET A 156 -0.79 15.09 22.94
N VAL A 157 0.51 15.21 22.80
CA VAL A 157 1.25 14.78 21.61
C VAL A 157 2.32 13.79 22.03
N ALA A 158 2.18 12.55 21.60
CA ALA A 158 3.19 11.51 21.77
C ALA A 158 3.92 11.28 20.44
N LYS A 159 5.23 11.05 20.53
CA LYS A 159 6.08 10.70 19.38
C LYS A 159 6.83 9.43 19.72
N ASP A 160 6.62 8.41 18.91
CA ASP A 160 7.17 7.08 19.11
C ASP A 160 8.02 6.70 17.91
N PHE A 161 9.17 6.12 18.19
CA PHE A 161 10.06 5.55 17.19
C PHE A 161 10.40 4.11 17.60
N LYS A 162 10.24 3.19 16.66
CA LYS A 162 10.53 1.78 16.90
C LYS A 162 11.32 1.20 15.73
N VAL A 163 12.38 0.46 16.04
CA VAL A 163 13.14 -0.34 15.08
C VAL A 163 13.15 -1.77 15.55
N VAL A 164 12.80 -2.68 14.66
CA VAL A 164 12.88 -4.12 14.88
C VAL A 164 13.73 -4.72 13.77
N TRP A 165 14.71 -5.50 14.15
CA TRP A 165 15.50 -6.27 13.22
C TRP A 165 15.62 -7.69 13.71
N SER A 166 15.37 -8.65 12.82
CA SER A 166 15.60 -10.06 13.09
C SER A 166 16.36 -10.69 11.92
N HIS A 167 17.33 -11.49 12.27
CA HIS A 167 18.13 -12.24 11.30
C HIS A 167 18.27 -13.68 11.76
N ARG A 168 18.06 -14.62 10.87
CA ARG A 168 18.18 -16.05 11.13
C ARG A 168 18.91 -16.74 9.99
N GLN A 169 19.95 -17.48 10.34
CA GLN A 169 20.62 -18.37 9.41
C GLN A 169 19.81 -19.65 9.19
N ASP A 170 19.73 -20.12 7.95
CA ASP A 170 19.07 -21.40 7.64
C ASP A 170 19.96 -22.55 8.14
N PRO A 171 19.44 -23.53 8.88
CA PRO A 171 20.18 -24.71 9.33
C PRO A 171 20.82 -25.51 8.19
N LYS A 172 20.26 -25.40 6.98
CA LYS A 172 20.83 -26.07 5.78
C LYS A 172 22.09 -25.38 5.25
N ALA A 173 22.34 -24.13 5.63
CA ALA A 173 23.53 -23.40 5.21
C ALA A 173 24.79 -23.95 5.91
N ASN A 174 24.64 -24.31 7.19
CA ASN A 174 25.70 -24.92 7.98
C ASN A 174 25.07 -25.83 9.05
N PRO A 175 25.06 -27.17 8.86
CA PRO A 175 24.45 -28.10 9.79
C PRO A 175 25.07 -28.08 11.19
N ASN A 176 26.30 -27.60 11.32
CA ASN A 176 27.06 -27.60 12.56
C ASN A 176 26.98 -26.29 13.35
N SER A 177 26.32 -25.28 12.80
CA SER A 177 26.11 -24.01 13.51
C SER A 177 24.79 -23.34 13.15
N SER A 178 24.14 -22.73 14.12
CA SER A 178 22.97 -21.88 13.91
C SER A 178 23.28 -20.49 14.43
N PHE A 179 22.95 -19.48 13.62
CA PHE A 179 23.07 -18.08 14.02
C PHE A 179 21.70 -17.42 13.97
N SER A 180 21.34 -16.74 15.04
CA SER A 180 20.16 -15.86 15.07
C SER A 180 20.49 -14.59 15.85
N ALA A 181 20.04 -13.44 15.35
CA ALA A 181 20.18 -12.16 16.00
C ALA A 181 18.86 -11.39 15.92
N SER A 182 18.52 -10.67 17.00
CA SER A 182 17.34 -9.80 17.02
C SER A 182 17.63 -8.52 17.81
N VAL A 183 17.09 -7.43 17.33
CA VAL A 183 17.08 -6.11 17.99
C VAL A 183 15.64 -5.62 18.00
N ASN A 184 15.22 -5.07 19.16
CA ASN A 184 13.85 -4.56 19.36
C ASN A 184 13.90 -3.24 20.14
#